data_417cbd156c1cb21c626e296c1fb799d2
#
_entry.id   417cbd156c1cb21c626e296c1fb799d2
#
_cell.length_a   1.000
_cell.length_b   1.000
_cell.length_c   1.000
_cell.angle_alpha   90.00
_cell.angle_beta   90.00
_cell.angle_gamma   90.00
#
_symmetry.space_group_name_H-M   'P 1'
#
loop_
_entity.id
_entity.type
_entity.pdbx_description
1 polymer ?
#
loop_
_entity_poly.entity_id
_entity_poly.type
_entity_poly.pdbx_seq_one_letter_code
_entity_poly.pdbx_strand_id
1 'polypeptide(L)'
;MPSYATKAKFFYTGIRVKDLEASVRFYTTLLGMKERGRNTATAGKGIVVELICEEAGSNTLELNYYENESPFNTEYEVGEGLDHLAFAVKDLNASLAEASKAGYPVIQTMQEAGSRYAYIKDPNGIWIELCQFG
;
A
#
# COMPACT_ATOMS: atom_id res chain seq x y z
N MET A 1 -15.34 -3.66 -34.19
CA MET A 1 -14.64 -3.34 -32.95
C MET A 1 -13.43 -2.47 -33.22
N PRO A 2 -13.33 -1.34 -32.56
CA PRO A 2 -12.11 -0.54 -32.74
C PRO A 2 -10.91 -1.30 -32.18
N SER A 3 -9.78 -1.14 -32.83
CA SER A 3 -8.51 -1.68 -32.39
C SER A 3 -7.71 -0.56 -31.74
N TYR A 4 -7.28 -0.76 -30.51
CA TYR A 4 -6.50 0.24 -29.80
C TYR A 4 -5.01 0.05 -30.09
N ALA A 5 -4.33 1.11 -30.48
CA ALA A 5 -2.91 1.07 -30.80
C ALA A 5 -2.07 0.72 -29.57
N THR A 6 -2.52 1.15 -28.39
CA THR A 6 -1.83 0.84 -27.14
C THR A 6 -2.53 -0.29 -26.42
N LYS A 7 -1.84 -1.40 -26.28
CA LYS A 7 -2.29 -2.54 -25.48
C LYS A 7 -1.53 -2.53 -24.16
N ALA A 8 -1.93 -1.59 -23.29
CA ALA A 8 -1.22 -1.36 -22.05
C ALA A 8 -1.36 -2.54 -21.10
N LYS A 9 -0.30 -2.83 -20.36
CA LYS A 9 -0.32 -3.79 -19.26
C LYS A 9 -0.19 -3.02 -17.96
N PHE A 10 -1.00 -3.37 -16.97
CA PHE A 10 -0.88 -2.78 -15.65
C PHE A 10 0.47 -3.18 -15.06
N PHE A 11 1.26 -2.22 -14.62
CA PHE A 11 2.65 -2.46 -14.24
C PHE A 11 2.84 -2.45 -12.72
N TYR A 12 2.55 -1.35 -12.07
CA TYR A 12 2.69 -1.28 -10.60
C TYR A 12 1.76 -0.20 -10.06
N THR A 13 1.60 -0.19 -8.72
CA THR A 13 0.89 0.86 -8.02
C THR A 13 1.89 1.71 -7.26
N GLY A 14 1.85 3.01 -7.45
CA GLY A 14 2.67 3.94 -6.69
C GLY A 14 1.84 4.74 -5.71
N ILE A 15 2.29 4.82 -4.47
CA ILE A 15 1.67 5.69 -3.47
C ILE A 15 2.70 6.70 -2.98
N ARG A 16 2.22 7.85 -2.54
CA ARG A 16 3.09 8.87 -1.99
C ARG A 16 3.14 8.74 -0.47
N VAL A 17 4.34 8.84 0.08
CA VAL A 17 4.55 8.69 1.51
C VAL A 17 5.26 9.93 2.05
N LYS A 18 4.90 10.34 3.27
CA LYS A 18 5.52 11.49 3.93
C LYS A 18 6.63 11.04 4.87
N ASP A 19 6.44 9.91 5.56
CA ASP A 19 7.45 9.31 6.41
C ASP A 19 7.85 7.98 5.78
N LEU A 20 8.95 8.00 5.05
CA LEU A 20 9.38 6.84 4.26
C LEU A 20 9.66 5.63 5.14
N GLU A 21 10.43 5.79 6.21
CA GLU A 21 10.83 4.64 7.02
C GLU A 21 9.66 4.07 7.82
N ALA A 22 8.73 4.91 8.29
CA ALA A 22 7.52 4.42 8.94
C ALA A 22 6.67 3.63 7.95
N SER A 23 6.57 4.09 6.71
CA SER A 23 5.81 3.39 5.67
C SER A 23 6.46 2.06 5.29
N VAL A 24 7.79 2.05 5.14
CA VAL A 24 8.52 0.80 4.88
C VAL A 24 8.27 -0.21 5.99
N ARG A 25 8.37 0.21 7.25
CA ARG A 25 8.10 -0.69 8.39
C ARG A 25 6.68 -1.21 8.37
N PHE A 26 5.70 -0.35 8.06
CA PHE A 26 4.31 -0.76 8.01
C PHE A 26 4.11 -1.88 6.99
N TYR A 27 4.55 -1.68 5.76
CA TYR A 27 4.31 -2.65 4.70
C TYR A 27 5.20 -3.89 4.81
N THR A 28 6.41 -3.78 5.34
CA THR A 28 7.32 -4.92 5.48
C THR A 28 7.13 -5.65 6.80
N THR A 29 7.28 -4.97 7.92
CA THR A 29 7.25 -5.62 9.23
C THR A 29 5.84 -6.07 9.62
N LEU A 30 4.85 -5.21 9.40
CA LEU A 30 3.47 -5.54 9.77
C LEU A 30 2.79 -6.40 8.71
N LEU A 31 2.84 -6.00 7.44
CA LEU A 31 2.11 -6.69 6.38
C LEU A 31 2.91 -7.77 5.65
N GLY A 32 4.19 -7.88 5.93
CA GLY A 32 5.01 -8.99 5.41
C GLY A 32 5.52 -8.81 3.98
N MET A 33 5.43 -7.61 3.41
CA MET A 33 6.04 -7.36 2.11
C MET A 33 7.56 -7.32 2.24
N LYS A 34 8.25 -7.45 1.12
CA LYS A 34 9.70 -7.39 1.07
C LYS A 34 10.17 -6.23 0.20
N GLU A 35 11.18 -5.53 0.67
CA GLU A 35 11.82 -4.48 -0.11
C GLU A 35 12.67 -5.14 -1.19
N ARG A 36 12.31 -4.89 -2.46
CA ARG A 36 13.07 -5.42 -3.60
C ARG A 36 14.19 -4.48 -4.02
N GLY A 37 13.97 -3.18 -3.92
CA GLY A 37 14.96 -2.20 -4.31
C GLY A 37 14.63 -0.82 -3.80
N ARG A 38 15.64 0.02 -3.77
CA ARG A 38 15.52 1.40 -3.31
C ARG A 38 16.40 2.27 -4.19
N ASN A 39 15.82 3.31 -4.77
CA ASN A 39 16.53 4.20 -5.69
C ASN A 39 16.31 5.66 -5.31
N THR A 40 17.37 6.45 -5.44
CA THR A 40 17.25 7.90 -5.34
C THR A 40 16.82 8.43 -6.70
N ALA A 41 15.65 9.04 -6.76
CA ALA A 41 15.14 9.66 -7.97
C ALA A 41 15.71 11.07 -8.06
N THR A 42 16.92 11.21 -8.57
CA THR A 42 17.67 12.47 -8.58
C THR A 42 16.90 13.58 -9.28
N ALA A 43 16.34 13.29 -10.46
CA ALA A 43 15.58 14.28 -11.23
C ALA A 43 14.30 14.68 -10.52
N GLY A 44 13.65 13.74 -9.82
CA GLY A 44 12.42 14.00 -9.08
C GLY A 44 12.66 14.46 -7.64
N LYS A 45 13.92 14.51 -7.20
CA LYS A 45 14.29 14.89 -5.82
C LYS A 45 13.54 14.07 -4.78
N GLY A 46 13.69 12.75 -4.89
CA GLY A 46 12.99 11.84 -3.99
C GLY A 46 13.65 10.49 -3.87
N ILE A 47 13.00 9.61 -3.13
CA ILE A 47 13.43 8.23 -2.93
C ILE A 47 12.26 7.33 -3.30
N VAL A 48 12.54 6.29 -4.07
CA VAL A 48 11.56 5.29 -4.48
C VAL A 48 11.94 3.95 -3.84
N VAL A 49 11.00 3.33 -3.14
CA VAL A 49 11.18 1.99 -2.55
C VAL A 49 10.18 1.06 -3.21
N GLU A 50 10.67 -0.05 -3.76
CA GLU A 50 9.82 -1.06 -4.37
C GLU A 50 9.58 -2.21 -3.40
N LEU A 51 8.31 -2.52 -3.16
CA LEU A 51 7.89 -3.59 -2.25
C LEU A 51 7.15 -4.67 -3.02
N ILE A 52 7.42 -5.92 -2.69
CA ILE A 52 6.76 -7.08 -3.30
C ILE A 52 6.30 -8.04 -2.23
N CYS A 53 5.30 -8.86 -2.55
CA CYS A 53 4.98 -10.05 -1.79
C CYS A 53 5.77 -11.23 -2.39
N GLU A 54 6.06 -12.23 -1.56
CA GLU A 54 6.75 -13.43 -2.05
C GLU A 54 5.85 -14.31 -2.92
N GLU A 55 4.54 -14.16 -2.77
CA GLU A 55 3.59 -14.94 -3.54
C GLU A 55 3.70 -14.64 -5.03
N ALA A 56 3.67 -15.68 -5.84
CA ALA A 56 3.75 -15.54 -7.29
C ALA A 56 2.58 -14.71 -7.82
N GLY A 57 2.87 -13.82 -8.75
CA GLY A 57 1.86 -12.98 -9.38
C GLY A 57 1.46 -11.75 -8.60
N SER A 58 2.12 -11.47 -7.48
CA SER A 58 1.80 -10.25 -6.73
C SER A 58 2.31 -9.02 -7.47
N ASN A 59 1.56 -7.93 -7.33
CA ASN A 59 1.94 -6.65 -7.92
C ASN A 59 2.96 -5.94 -7.04
N THR A 60 3.77 -5.11 -7.67
CA THR A 60 4.71 -4.25 -6.96
C THR A 60 3.97 -3.05 -6.39
N LEU A 61 4.25 -2.74 -5.14
CA LEU A 61 3.84 -1.49 -4.52
C LEU A 61 5.07 -0.60 -4.41
N GLU A 62 4.98 0.59 -4.99
CA GLU A 62 6.09 1.54 -4.98
C GLU A 62 5.79 2.65 -4.00
N LEU A 63 6.70 2.89 -3.06
CA LEU A 63 6.59 4.00 -2.11
C LEU A 63 7.42 5.16 -2.64
N ASN A 64 6.79 6.31 -2.82
CA ASN A 64 7.42 7.49 -3.40
C ASN A 64 7.51 8.60 -2.37
N TYR A 65 8.72 8.91 -1.96
CA TYR A 65 9.00 10.03 -1.05
C TYR A 65 9.61 11.17 -1.85
N TYR A 66 9.11 12.39 -1.66
CA TYR A 66 9.61 13.57 -2.36
C TYR A 66 10.08 14.63 -1.37
N GLU A 67 11.22 15.24 -1.68
CA GLU A 67 11.72 16.41 -0.95
C GLU A 67 10.83 17.61 -1.22
N ASN A 68 10.90 18.63 -0.36
CA ASN A 68 10.05 19.81 -0.48
C ASN A 68 10.20 20.54 -1.81
N GLU A 69 11.40 20.54 -2.39
CA GLU A 69 11.67 21.22 -3.65
C GLU A 69 11.29 20.39 -4.88
N SER A 70 10.83 19.16 -4.68
CA SER A 70 10.47 18.30 -5.81
C SER A 70 9.25 18.85 -6.55
N PRO A 71 9.26 18.85 -7.89
CA PRO A 71 8.09 19.24 -8.66
C PRO A 71 6.93 18.23 -8.48
N PHE A 72 7.22 17.02 -7.98
CA PHE A 72 6.19 16.02 -7.72
C PHE A 72 5.61 16.13 -6.32
N ASN A 73 6.15 17.01 -5.46
CA ASN A 73 5.62 17.22 -4.12
C ASN A 73 4.48 18.25 -4.15
N THR A 74 3.37 17.84 -4.76
CA THR A 74 2.16 18.65 -4.89
C THR A 74 1.22 18.38 -3.73
N GLU A 75 0.21 19.21 -3.57
CA GLU A 75 -0.85 18.96 -2.58
C GLU A 75 -1.58 17.66 -2.91
N TYR A 76 -1.94 16.93 -1.87
CA TYR A 76 -2.59 15.64 -2.02
C TYR A 76 -3.53 15.37 -0.85
N GLU A 77 -4.78 15.09 -1.16
CA GLU A 77 -5.79 14.71 -0.18
C GLU A 77 -5.97 13.20 -0.22
N VAL A 78 -5.74 12.55 0.91
CA VAL A 78 -5.90 11.11 1.01
C VAL A 78 -7.36 10.73 0.82
N GLY A 79 -7.61 9.77 -0.05
CA GLY A 79 -8.97 9.29 -0.31
C GLY A 79 -9.67 9.93 -1.49
N GLU A 80 -9.08 10.94 -2.10
CA GLU A 80 -9.72 11.56 -3.27
C GLU A 80 -9.60 10.71 -4.53
N GLY A 81 -8.50 10.01 -4.70
CA GLY A 81 -8.28 9.19 -5.89
C GLY A 81 -8.08 7.73 -5.56
N LEU A 82 -7.35 7.44 -4.49
CA LEU A 82 -7.07 6.09 -4.02
C LEU A 82 -8.01 5.74 -2.87
N ASP A 83 -8.90 4.78 -3.11
CA ASP A 83 -9.86 4.37 -2.08
C ASP A 83 -9.19 3.56 -0.98
N HIS A 84 -8.56 2.46 -1.35
CA HIS A 84 -7.85 1.61 -0.39
C HIS A 84 -6.96 0.61 -1.12
N LEU A 85 -6.06 -0.01 -0.36
CA LEU A 85 -5.28 -1.16 -0.78
C LEU A 85 -5.77 -2.37 0.03
N ALA A 86 -5.82 -3.54 -0.60
CA ALA A 86 -6.32 -4.75 0.06
C ALA A 86 -5.23 -5.82 0.13
N PHE A 87 -5.20 -6.51 1.27
CA PHE A 87 -4.29 -7.62 1.51
C PHE A 87 -5.08 -8.81 2.02
N ALA A 88 -4.89 -9.98 1.43
CA ALA A 88 -5.49 -11.20 1.93
C ALA A 88 -4.65 -11.74 3.09
N VAL A 89 -5.29 -12.13 4.19
CA VAL A 89 -4.63 -12.69 5.36
C VAL A 89 -5.25 -14.02 5.71
N LYS A 90 -4.47 -14.89 6.34
CA LYS A 90 -4.96 -16.22 6.74
C LYS A 90 -5.78 -16.16 8.03
N ASP A 91 -5.40 -15.30 8.96
CA ASP A 91 -6.06 -15.17 10.25
C ASP A 91 -6.28 -13.68 10.53
N LEU A 92 -7.50 -13.22 10.30
CA LEU A 92 -7.83 -11.81 10.45
C LEU A 92 -7.69 -11.34 11.91
N ASN A 93 -8.14 -12.14 12.86
CA ASN A 93 -8.06 -11.75 14.27
C ASN A 93 -6.60 -11.58 14.71
N ALA A 94 -5.72 -12.50 14.32
CA ALA A 94 -4.30 -12.40 14.64
C ALA A 94 -3.66 -11.18 13.94
N SER A 95 -4.02 -10.95 12.69
CA SER A 95 -3.50 -9.79 11.93
C SER A 95 -3.92 -8.48 12.57
N LEU A 96 -5.17 -8.38 13.01
CA LEU A 96 -5.67 -7.17 13.66
C LEU A 96 -5.03 -6.94 15.03
N ALA A 97 -4.75 -8.02 15.77
CA ALA A 97 -4.05 -7.91 17.04
C ALA A 97 -2.64 -7.36 16.84
N GLU A 98 -1.92 -7.86 15.83
CA GLU A 98 -0.59 -7.36 15.50
C GLU A 98 -0.63 -5.89 15.06
N ALA A 99 -1.61 -5.54 14.23
CA ALA A 99 -1.77 -4.17 13.78
C ALA A 99 -2.04 -3.22 14.95
N SER A 100 -2.96 -3.60 15.85
CA SER A 100 -3.30 -2.81 17.01
C SER A 100 -2.09 -2.62 17.93
N LYS A 101 -1.31 -3.68 18.13
CA LYS A 101 -0.09 -3.63 18.94
C LYS A 101 0.95 -2.70 18.34
N ALA A 102 0.99 -2.61 17.01
CA ALA A 102 1.91 -1.72 16.30
C ALA A 102 1.40 -0.26 16.23
N GLY A 103 0.20 0.00 16.75
CA GLY A 103 -0.37 1.35 16.76
C GLY A 103 -1.37 1.63 15.65
N TYR A 104 -1.86 0.60 14.97
CA TYR A 104 -2.81 0.74 13.87
C TYR A 104 -4.13 0.02 14.21
N PRO A 105 -5.03 0.73 14.89
CA PRO A 105 -6.29 0.11 15.34
C PRO A 105 -7.27 -0.10 14.18
N VAL A 106 -8.21 -1.02 14.39
CA VAL A 106 -9.30 -1.25 13.45
C VAL A 106 -10.21 -0.02 13.41
N ILE A 107 -10.52 0.44 12.20
CA ILE A 107 -11.41 1.59 12.01
C ILE A 107 -12.77 1.18 11.48
N GLN A 108 -12.88 0.00 10.85
CA GLN A 108 -14.13 -0.48 10.29
C GLN A 108 -14.05 -1.99 10.07
N THR A 109 -15.18 -2.68 10.20
CA THR A 109 -15.29 -4.11 9.89
C THR A 109 -16.51 -4.38 9.03
N MET A 110 -16.46 -5.49 8.29
CA MET A 110 -17.56 -5.90 7.43
C MET A 110 -17.52 -7.42 7.28
N GLN A 111 -18.69 -8.05 7.15
CA GLN A 111 -18.81 -9.46 6.83
C GLN A 111 -19.73 -9.61 5.64
N GLU A 112 -19.38 -10.52 4.74
CA GLU A 112 -20.19 -10.78 3.55
C GLU A 112 -19.90 -12.17 3.03
N ALA A 113 -20.96 -12.97 2.86
CA ALA A 113 -20.88 -14.29 2.23
C ALA A 113 -19.78 -15.20 2.83
N GLY A 114 -19.62 -15.19 4.15
CA GLY A 114 -18.64 -16.03 4.82
C GLY A 114 -17.23 -15.45 4.88
N SER A 115 -16.99 -14.35 4.21
CA SER A 115 -15.71 -13.65 4.27
C SER A 115 -15.78 -12.50 5.26
N ARG A 116 -14.63 -12.18 5.84
CA ARG A 116 -14.53 -11.12 6.83
C ARG A 116 -13.49 -10.09 6.38
N TYR A 117 -13.81 -8.85 6.61
CA TYR A 117 -12.99 -7.71 6.19
C TYR A 117 -12.81 -6.74 7.35
N ALA A 118 -11.65 -6.15 7.46
CA ALA A 118 -11.41 -5.10 8.42
C ALA A 118 -10.48 -4.06 7.79
N TYR A 119 -10.62 -2.83 8.23
CA TYR A 119 -9.84 -1.72 7.70
C TYR A 119 -9.00 -1.10 8.81
N ILE A 120 -7.75 -0.82 8.47
CA ILE A 120 -6.81 -0.04 9.28
C ILE A 120 -6.30 1.08 8.37
N LYS A 121 -5.53 2.01 8.92
CA LYS A 121 -4.88 3.06 8.12
C LYS A 121 -3.38 2.87 8.16
N ASP A 122 -2.72 3.11 7.02
CA ASP A 122 -1.27 3.14 6.98
C ASP A 122 -0.74 4.45 7.58
N PRO A 123 0.58 4.64 7.69
CA PRO A 123 1.14 5.90 8.24
C PRO A 123 0.77 7.16 7.47
N ASN A 124 0.30 7.03 6.22
CA ASN A 124 -0.07 8.15 5.38
C ASN A 124 -1.58 8.44 5.40
N GLY A 125 -2.35 7.66 6.16
CA GLY A 125 -3.80 7.78 6.22
C GLY A 125 -4.52 6.99 5.14
N ILE A 126 -3.81 6.21 4.34
CA ILE A 126 -4.43 5.36 3.31
C ILE A 126 -5.14 4.19 4.01
N TRP A 127 -6.37 3.93 3.59
CA TRP A 127 -7.14 2.81 4.10
C TRP A 127 -6.57 1.50 3.58
N ILE A 128 -6.36 0.56 4.49
CA ILE A 128 -5.84 -0.78 4.18
C ILE A 128 -6.91 -1.77 4.59
N GLU A 129 -7.39 -2.54 3.62
CA GLU A 129 -8.35 -3.60 3.87
C GLU A 129 -7.62 -4.92 4.09
N LEU A 130 -7.94 -5.59 5.19
CA LEU A 130 -7.44 -6.94 5.45
C LEU A 130 -8.61 -7.90 5.23
N CYS A 131 -8.43 -8.89 4.37
CA CYS A 131 -9.48 -9.80 3.95
C CYS A 131 -9.17 -11.23 4.36
N GLN A 132 -10.12 -11.88 5.03
CA GLN A 132 -10.04 -13.32 5.30
C GLN A 132 -11.18 -13.98 4.55
N PHE A 133 -10.86 -14.80 3.55
CA PHE A 133 -11.83 -15.49 2.73
C PHE A 133 -12.15 -16.86 3.27
N GLY A 134 -13.38 -17.26 3.11
CA GLY A 134 -13.88 -18.56 3.51
C GLY A 134 -14.29 -18.62 4.93
#